data_ee6ebd972c42f5a242e78fb460f93603
#
_entry.id   ee6ebd972c42f5a242e78fb460f93603
#
_cell.length_a   1.000
_cell.length_b   1.000
_cell.length_c   1.000
_cell.angle_alpha   90.00
_cell.angle_beta   90.00
_cell.angle_gamma   90.00
#
_symmetry.space_group_name_H-M   'P 1'
#
loop_
_entity.id
_entity.type
_entity.pdbx_description
1 polymer ?
#
loop_
_entity_poly.entity_id
_entity_poly.type
_entity_poly.pdbx_seq_one_letter_code
_entity_poly.pdbx_strand_id
1 'polypeptide(L)'
;QMPHIPAYLSPKQFDELYWPYEKKLIERVANAGHKTYIMLEGHWNRVWEHFLELPKDCCILHVDDDDLFEAYKVLGQHQIIMGGIKMSDIRSGTIDTLKDKIKRIIDTCAPGGGFMFSSDKAWIAPGDVNQVLIDAFNFAHEYSSKR
;
A
#
# COMPACT_ATOMS: atom_id res chain seq x y z
N GLN A 1 5.18 3.08 -10.71
CA GLN A 1 4.70 4.30 -11.30
C GLN A 1 4.83 5.48 -10.35
N MET A 2 4.81 6.69 -10.83
CA MET A 2 5.36 7.95 -10.31
C MET A 2 4.84 8.37 -8.95
N PRO A 3 5.73 8.50 -8.05
CA PRO A 3 5.45 8.38 -6.64
C PRO A 3 5.03 9.65 -5.92
N HIS A 4 5.49 10.83 -6.28
CA HIS A 4 5.30 12.05 -5.45
C HIS A 4 4.31 13.07 -6.03
N ILE A 5 3.51 12.72 -7.01
CA ILE A 5 2.69 13.67 -7.76
C ILE A 5 1.77 14.52 -6.87
N PRO A 6 1.03 13.96 -5.88
CA PRO A 6 0.17 14.79 -5.04
C PRO A 6 0.90 15.80 -4.17
N ALA A 7 2.20 15.62 -3.92
CA ALA A 7 3.00 16.58 -3.17
C ALA A 7 3.27 17.89 -3.95
N TYR A 8 3.25 17.79 -5.28
CA TYR A 8 3.58 18.91 -6.18
C TYR A 8 2.37 19.60 -6.80
N LEU A 9 1.20 18.98 -6.75
CA LEU A 9 -0.02 19.49 -7.34
C LEU A 9 -1.06 19.84 -6.26
N SER A 10 -1.77 20.94 -6.43
CA SER A 10 -3.01 21.13 -5.69
C SER A 10 -4.06 20.10 -6.15
N PRO A 11 -5.11 19.80 -5.35
CA PRO A 11 -6.17 18.89 -5.78
C PRO A 11 -6.75 19.25 -7.14
N LYS A 12 -7.02 20.55 -7.38
CA LYS A 12 -7.52 21.02 -8.68
C LYS A 12 -6.55 20.72 -9.83
N GLN A 13 -5.25 20.95 -9.63
CA GLN A 13 -4.25 20.63 -10.65
C GLN A 13 -4.12 19.13 -10.88
N PHE A 14 -4.25 18.33 -9.82
CA PHE A 14 -4.27 16.87 -9.94
C PHE A 14 -5.44 16.42 -10.82
N ASP A 15 -6.65 16.95 -10.58
CA ASP A 15 -7.87 16.64 -11.32
C ASP A 15 -7.79 17.06 -12.80
N GLU A 16 -7.19 18.22 -13.09
CA GLU A 16 -7.16 18.77 -14.43
C GLU A 16 -5.97 18.28 -15.26
N LEU A 17 -4.79 18.10 -14.64
CA LEU A 17 -3.54 17.91 -15.37
C LEU A 17 -2.97 16.49 -15.28
N TYR A 18 -3.33 15.71 -14.24
CA TYR A 18 -2.76 14.39 -14.00
C TYR A 18 -3.79 13.26 -14.08
N TRP A 19 -4.83 13.33 -13.26
CA TRP A 19 -5.77 12.23 -13.11
C TRP A 19 -6.44 11.74 -14.41
N PRO A 20 -6.87 12.59 -15.35
CA PRO A 20 -7.53 12.14 -16.57
C PRO A 20 -6.65 11.24 -17.45
N TYR A 21 -5.33 11.45 -17.43
CA TYR A 21 -4.36 10.65 -18.19
C TYR A 21 -4.04 9.35 -17.47
N GLU A 22 -3.82 9.45 -16.17
CA GLU A 22 -3.55 8.30 -15.32
C GLU A 22 -4.72 7.30 -15.31
N LYS A 23 -5.94 7.80 -15.14
CA LYS A 23 -7.16 7.02 -15.22
C LYS A 23 -7.26 6.24 -16.53
N LYS A 24 -7.07 6.90 -17.67
CA LYS A 24 -7.10 6.25 -18.98
C LYS A 24 -6.06 5.14 -19.12
N LEU A 25 -4.85 5.37 -18.59
CA LEU A 25 -3.78 4.38 -18.62
C LEU A 25 -4.15 3.15 -17.80
N ILE A 26 -4.61 3.35 -16.57
CA ILE A 26 -5.02 2.27 -15.67
C ILE A 26 -6.20 1.48 -16.24
N GLU A 27 -7.23 2.17 -16.74
CA GLU A 27 -8.38 1.53 -17.39
C GLU A 27 -7.98 0.69 -18.59
N ARG A 28 -7.03 1.17 -19.40
CA ARG A 28 -6.52 0.41 -20.54
C ARG A 28 -5.79 -0.86 -20.11
N VAL A 29 -4.99 -0.79 -19.05
CA VAL A 29 -4.30 -1.95 -18.46
C VAL A 29 -5.32 -2.94 -17.89
N ALA A 30 -6.33 -2.45 -17.18
CA ALA A 30 -7.40 -3.26 -16.61
C ALA A 30 -8.23 -3.96 -17.69
N ASN A 31 -8.58 -3.26 -18.78
CA ASN A 31 -9.31 -3.83 -19.91
C ASN A 31 -8.51 -4.90 -20.66
N ALA A 32 -7.18 -4.89 -20.55
CA ALA A 32 -6.30 -5.95 -21.06
C ALA A 32 -6.16 -7.15 -20.10
N GLY A 33 -6.90 -7.17 -18.97
CA GLY A 33 -6.87 -8.24 -17.97
C GLY A 33 -5.70 -8.16 -16.99
N HIS A 34 -5.04 -7.02 -16.90
CA HIS A 34 -3.89 -6.81 -16.01
C HIS A 34 -4.22 -5.87 -14.86
N LYS A 35 -3.39 -5.90 -13.82
CA LYS A 35 -3.45 -4.97 -12.68
C LYS A 35 -2.31 -3.96 -12.75
N THR A 36 -2.58 -2.73 -12.31
CA THR A 36 -1.57 -1.69 -12.18
C THR A 36 -1.05 -1.65 -10.75
N TYR A 37 0.26 -1.82 -10.55
CA TYR A 37 0.91 -1.55 -9.28
C TYR A 37 1.29 -0.07 -9.20
N ILE A 38 0.87 0.59 -8.12
CA ILE A 38 1.14 2.01 -7.87
C ILE A 38 1.70 2.14 -6.45
N MET A 39 2.92 2.63 -6.34
CA MET A 39 3.48 3.03 -5.06
C MET A 39 3.00 4.45 -4.75
N LEU A 40 2.21 4.59 -3.68
CA LEU A 40 1.66 5.86 -3.22
C LEU A 40 2.68 6.58 -2.33
N GLU A 41 3.79 6.98 -2.92
CA GLU A 41 4.93 7.56 -2.21
C GLU A 41 4.58 8.95 -1.66
N GLY A 42 4.82 9.16 -0.36
CA GLY A 42 4.39 10.35 0.36
C GLY A 42 2.90 10.28 0.77
N HIS A 43 2.21 11.42 0.73
CA HIS A 43 0.83 11.54 1.15
C HIS A 43 -0.14 11.66 -0.04
N TRP A 44 -0.99 10.65 -0.19
CA TRP A 44 -2.03 10.56 -1.22
C TRP A 44 -3.45 10.71 -0.68
N ASN A 45 -3.62 10.83 0.64
CA ASN A 45 -4.92 10.84 1.30
C ASN A 45 -5.92 11.88 0.73
N ARG A 46 -5.41 12.99 0.18
CA ARG A 46 -6.23 14.04 -0.43
C ARG A 46 -6.88 13.66 -1.76
N VAL A 47 -6.39 12.60 -2.40
CA VAL A 47 -6.80 12.16 -3.73
C VAL A 47 -7.16 10.67 -3.80
N TRP A 48 -7.30 10.01 -2.67
CA TRP A 48 -7.65 8.58 -2.62
C TRP A 48 -8.97 8.26 -3.34
N GLU A 49 -9.97 9.16 -3.23
CA GLU A 49 -11.29 8.92 -3.80
C GLU A 49 -11.28 8.71 -5.33
N HIS A 50 -10.27 9.23 -6.02
CA HIS A 50 -10.09 8.98 -7.44
C HIS A 50 -9.92 7.50 -7.79
N PHE A 51 -9.29 6.72 -6.92
CA PHE A 51 -9.13 5.28 -7.14
C PHE A 51 -10.46 4.50 -7.06
N LEU A 52 -11.50 5.10 -6.48
CA LEU A 52 -12.86 4.53 -6.44
C LEU A 52 -13.60 4.68 -7.78
N GLU A 53 -13.13 5.56 -8.66
CA GLU A 53 -13.66 5.73 -10.01
C GLU A 53 -13.20 4.63 -10.99
N LEU A 54 -12.14 3.90 -10.63
CA LEU A 54 -11.52 2.87 -11.46
C LEU A 54 -12.29 1.55 -11.35
N PRO A 55 -12.12 0.61 -12.29
CA PRO A 55 -12.65 -0.74 -12.12
C PRO A 55 -12.17 -1.39 -10.81
N LYS A 56 -13.04 -2.16 -10.19
CA LYS A 56 -12.72 -2.86 -8.94
C LYS A 56 -11.52 -3.80 -9.12
N ASP A 57 -10.67 -3.86 -8.10
CA ASP A 57 -9.48 -4.73 -8.02
C ASP A 57 -8.47 -4.55 -9.16
N CYS A 58 -8.51 -3.42 -9.88
CA CYS A 58 -7.58 -3.16 -10.98
C CYS A 58 -6.25 -2.57 -10.54
N CYS A 59 -6.16 -2.05 -9.32
CA CYS A 59 -4.93 -1.50 -8.76
C CYS A 59 -4.43 -2.26 -7.54
N ILE A 60 -3.12 -2.36 -7.41
CA ILE A 60 -2.42 -2.67 -6.16
C ILE A 60 -1.81 -1.37 -5.68
N LEU A 61 -2.38 -0.80 -4.63
CA LEU A 61 -2.00 0.50 -4.07
C LEU A 61 -1.09 0.28 -2.86
N HIS A 62 0.19 0.55 -3.04
CA HIS A 62 1.18 0.40 -1.98
C HIS A 62 1.27 1.69 -1.16
N VAL A 63 0.79 1.63 0.08
CA VAL A 63 0.70 2.78 1.00
C VAL A 63 2.05 3.02 1.66
N ASP A 64 2.56 4.24 1.56
CA ASP A 64 3.84 4.68 2.13
C ASP A 64 3.64 5.50 3.42
N ASP A 65 3.60 6.83 3.34
CA ASP A 65 3.57 7.71 4.52
C ASP A 65 2.17 7.89 5.12
N ASP A 66 1.14 7.61 4.36
CA ASP A 66 -0.25 7.66 4.84
C ASP A 66 -0.55 6.57 5.88
N ASP A 67 -1.64 6.74 6.64
CA ASP A 67 -2.12 5.73 7.57
C ASP A 67 -2.72 4.55 6.81
N LEU A 68 -2.13 3.37 6.99
CA LEU A 68 -2.54 2.14 6.32
C LEU A 68 -3.99 1.75 6.64
N PHE A 69 -4.43 1.94 7.90
CA PHE A 69 -5.77 1.53 8.31
C PHE A 69 -6.83 2.45 7.71
N GLU A 70 -6.55 3.76 7.66
CA GLU A 70 -7.46 4.71 6.99
C GLU A 70 -7.47 4.48 5.47
N ALA A 71 -6.33 4.22 4.83
CA ALA A 71 -6.28 3.87 3.42
C ALA A 71 -7.08 2.59 3.14
N TYR A 72 -6.93 1.54 3.96
CA TYR A 72 -7.68 0.30 3.82
C TYR A 72 -9.19 0.52 4.02
N LYS A 73 -9.58 1.34 5.00
CA LYS A 73 -10.98 1.68 5.26
C LYS A 73 -11.65 2.37 4.06
N VAL A 74 -10.95 3.28 3.41
CA VAL A 74 -11.47 4.03 2.25
C VAL A 74 -11.43 3.18 0.98
N LEU A 75 -10.33 2.51 0.70
CA LEU A 75 -10.03 1.91 -0.60
C LEU A 75 -10.12 0.39 -0.62
N GLY A 76 -9.95 -0.29 0.53
CA GLY A 76 -9.73 -1.73 0.61
C GLY A 76 -10.91 -2.61 0.19
N GLN A 77 -12.12 -2.05 0.07
CA GLN A 77 -13.29 -2.77 -0.47
C GLN A 77 -13.39 -2.63 -2.00
N HIS A 78 -12.57 -1.77 -2.59
CA HIS A 78 -12.62 -1.46 -4.01
C HIS A 78 -11.32 -1.76 -4.75
N GLN A 79 -10.17 -1.53 -4.10
CA GLN A 79 -8.85 -1.81 -4.66
C GLN A 79 -8.02 -2.72 -3.74
N ILE A 80 -6.95 -3.29 -4.26
CA ILE A 80 -6.02 -4.09 -3.47
C ILE A 80 -5.05 -3.14 -2.75
N ILE A 81 -4.99 -3.23 -1.44
CA ILE A 81 -4.09 -2.41 -0.62
C ILE A 81 -2.86 -3.22 -0.25
N MET A 82 -1.70 -2.64 -0.46
CA MET A 82 -0.41 -3.20 -0.06
C MET A 82 0.26 -2.28 0.95
N GLY A 83 0.84 -2.86 1.99
CA GLY A 83 1.55 -2.12 3.03
C GLY A 83 1.67 -2.92 4.31
N GLY A 84 2.18 -2.30 5.35
CA GLY A 84 2.33 -3.03 6.62
C GLY A 84 3.26 -2.36 7.62
N ILE A 85 4.42 -2.96 7.82
CA ILE A 85 5.41 -2.47 8.79
C ILE A 85 6.24 -1.32 8.20
N LYS A 86 6.53 -0.33 9.05
CA LYS A 86 7.40 0.77 8.65
C LYS A 86 8.87 0.32 8.63
N MET A 87 9.61 0.72 7.60
CA MET A 87 11.04 0.44 7.52
C MET A 87 11.81 1.05 8.68
N SER A 88 11.35 2.17 9.25
CA SER A 88 11.90 2.73 10.47
C SER A 88 11.83 1.76 11.65
N ASP A 89 10.70 1.06 11.80
CA ASP A 89 10.52 0.07 12.87
C ASP A 89 11.43 -1.16 12.67
N ILE A 90 11.63 -1.57 11.42
CA ILE A 90 12.54 -2.68 11.07
C ILE A 90 13.98 -2.33 11.37
N ARG A 91 14.40 -1.10 11.06
CA ARG A 91 15.78 -0.65 11.29
C ARG A 91 16.14 -0.48 12.76
N SER A 92 15.19 -0.08 13.60
CA SER A 92 15.42 0.25 15.02
C SER A 92 14.80 -0.73 16.01
N GLY A 93 13.93 -1.62 15.56
CA GLY A 93 13.17 -2.53 16.40
C GLY A 93 13.74 -3.95 16.47
N THR A 94 12.97 -4.80 17.12
CA THR A 94 13.16 -6.26 17.17
C THR A 94 11.87 -6.93 16.74
N ILE A 95 11.93 -8.22 16.42
CA ILE A 95 10.72 -8.95 16.07
C ILE A 95 9.66 -8.91 17.20
N ASP A 96 10.07 -8.94 18.44
CA ASP A 96 9.13 -8.94 19.58
C ASP A 96 8.36 -7.61 19.67
N THR A 97 9.00 -6.48 19.31
CA THR A 97 8.32 -5.18 19.27
C THR A 97 7.34 -5.05 18.09
N LEU A 98 7.51 -5.87 17.06
CA LEU A 98 6.70 -5.83 15.84
C LEU A 98 5.52 -6.79 15.84
N LYS A 99 5.57 -7.87 16.61
CA LYS A 99 4.55 -8.94 16.59
C LYS A 99 3.12 -8.42 16.76
N ASP A 100 2.88 -7.58 17.74
CA ASP A 100 1.52 -7.08 18.01
C ASP A 100 1.03 -6.12 16.90
N LYS A 101 1.95 -5.35 16.33
CA LYS A 101 1.65 -4.49 15.19
C LYS A 101 1.30 -5.32 13.95
N ILE A 102 2.06 -6.39 13.67
CA ILE A 102 1.82 -7.31 12.56
C ILE A 102 0.47 -7.99 12.72
N LYS A 103 0.16 -8.51 13.92
CA LYS A 103 -1.16 -9.10 14.22
C LYS A 103 -2.28 -8.11 13.92
N ARG A 104 -2.20 -6.89 14.48
CA ARG A 104 -3.20 -5.85 14.26
C ARG A 104 -3.42 -5.56 12.78
N ILE A 105 -2.34 -5.45 11.99
CA ILE A 105 -2.41 -5.22 10.55
C ILE A 105 -3.17 -6.36 9.87
N ILE A 106 -2.77 -7.61 10.12
CA ILE A 106 -3.38 -8.78 9.52
C ILE A 106 -4.85 -8.91 9.95
N ASP A 107 -5.13 -8.74 11.24
CA ASP A 107 -6.49 -8.86 11.79
C ASP A 107 -7.46 -7.82 11.23
N THR A 108 -6.94 -6.63 10.91
CA THR A 108 -7.76 -5.52 10.40
C THR A 108 -7.90 -5.55 8.89
N CYS A 109 -6.80 -5.81 8.17
CA CYS A 109 -6.76 -5.61 6.73
C CYS A 109 -6.89 -6.89 5.91
N ALA A 110 -6.62 -8.08 6.47
CA ALA A 110 -6.69 -9.32 5.70
C ALA A 110 -8.09 -9.94 5.57
N PRO A 111 -9.05 -9.76 6.53
CA PRO A 111 -10.37 -10.37 6.40
C PRO A 111 -11.09 -9.91 5.13
N GLY A 112 -11.57 -10.88 4.33
CA GLY A 112 -12.26 -10.60 3.08
C GLY A 112 -11.35 -10.48 1.84
N GLY A 113 -10.04 -10.56 2.00
CA GLY A 113 -9.08 -10.43 0.89
C GLY A 113 -8.77 -8.98 0.52
N GLY A 114 -8.12 -8.78 -0.65
CA GLY A 114 -7.78 -7.42 -1.13
C GLY A 114 -6.65 -6.74 -0.35
N PHE A 115 -5.87 -7.49 0.43
CA PHE A 115 -4.74 -6.98 1.18
C PHE A 115 -3.46 -7.78 0.92
N MET A 116 -2.35 -7.08 0.76
CA MET A 116 -1.01 -7.64 0.61
C MET A 116 -0.10 -7.09 1.71
N PHE A 117 0.34 -7.94 2.63
CA PHE A 117 1.27 -7.54 3.68
C PHE A 117 2.64 -7.22 3.08
N SER A 118 3.20 -6.05 3.45
CA SER A 118 4.51 -5.57 2.99
C SER A 118 5.12 -4.60 4.01
N SER A 119 6.31 -4.06 3.70
CA SER A 119 6.81 -2.83 4.31
C SER A 119 6.16 -1.60 3.66
N ASP A 120 6.28 -0.44 4.30
CA ASP A 120 5.80 0.83 3.75
C ASP A 120 6.65 1.32 2.55
N LYS A 121 7.95 1.05 2.56
CA LYS A 121 8.91 1.54 1.57
C LYS A 121 9.68 0.42 0.88
N ALA A 122 10.25 0.72 -0.28
CA ALA A 122 11.18 -0.15 -0.97
C ALA A 122 12.48 -0.36 -0.17
N TRP A 123 13.08 -1.53 -0.33
CA TRP A 123 14.36 -1.90 0.31
C TRP A 123 15.52 -1.48 -0.60
N ILE A 124 16.05 -0.28 -0.37
CA ILE A 124 17.05 0.34 -1.25
C ILE A 124 18.39 0.61 -0.57
N ALA A 125 18.42 0.63 0.77
CA ALA A 125 19.64 0.87 1.51
C ALA A 125 20.32 -0.44 1.95
N PRO A 126 21.66 -0.48 2.06
CA PRO A 126 22.37 -1.58 2.70
C PRO A 126 21.83 -1.78 4.13
N GLY A 127 21.47 -3.02 4.46
CA GLY A 127 20.91 -3.37 5.77
C GLY A 127 19.38 -3.23 5.89
N ASP A 128 18.66 -2.78 4.86
CA ASP A 128 17.20 -2.84 4.86
C ASP A 128 16.70 -4.29 4.91
N VAL A 129 17.39 -5.19 4.22
CA VAL A 129 17.16 -6.64 4.36
C VAL A 129 18.01 -7.17 5.50
N ASN A 130 17.43 -7.20 6.69
CA ASN A 130 18.06 -7.69 7.92
C ASN A 130 17.22 -8.81 8.56
N GLN A 131 17.72 -9.39 9.66
CA GLN A 131 17.03 -10.50 10.31
C GLN A 131 15.66 -10.12 10.84
N VAL A 132 15.48 -8.88 11.32
CA VAL A 132 14.17 -8.39 11.80
C VAL A 132 13.13 -8.37 10.70
N LEU A 133 13.51 -7.96 9.48
CA LEU A 133 12.64 -8.00 8.31
C LEU A 133 12.23 -9.44 7.98
N ILE A 134 13.20 -10.35 7.91
CA ILE A 134 12.96 -11.77 7.60
C ILE A 134 12.01 -12.38 8.62
N ASP A 135 12.29 -12.16 9.91
CA ASP A 135 11.47 -12.69 11.01
C ASP A 135 10.06 -12.09 11.01
N ALA A 136 9.93 -10.82 10.66
CA ALA A 136 8.63 -10.15 10.55
C ALA A 136 7.75 -10.74 9.43
N PHE A 137 8.32 -11.02 8.26
CA PHE A 137 7.59 -11.65 7.16
C PHE A 137 7.25 -13.12 7.47
N ASN A 138 8.17 -13.88 8.06
CA ASN A 138 7.92 -15.24 8.50
C ASN A 138 6.79 -15.28 9.53
N PHE A 139 6.84 -14.41 10.53
CA PHE A 139 5.80 -14.30 11.55
C PHE A 139 4.43 -13.92 10.93
N ALA A 140 4.40 -12.96 10.02
CA ALA A 140 3.17 -12.57 9.32
C ALA A 140 2.57 -13.74 8.54
N HIS A 141 3.40 -14.51 7.83
CA HIS A 141 2.98 -15.70 7.09
C HIS A 141 2.43 -16.79 8.02
N GLU A 142 3.16 -17.12 9.08
CA GLU A 142 2.72 -18.12 10.05
C GLU A 142 1.42 -17.72 10.77
N TYR A 143 1.28 -16.46 11.12
CA TYR A 143 0.10 -15.94 11.80
C TYR A 143 -1.13 -15.96 10.89
N SER A 144 -0.98 -15.52 9.63
CA SER A 144 -2.10 -15.51 8.67
C SER A 144 -2.53 -16.93 8.25
N SER A 145 -1.61 -17.90 8.17
CA SER A 145 -1.91 -19.28 7.77
C SER A 145 -2.72 -20.06 8.80
N LYS A 146 -2.83 -19.58 10.04
CA LYS A 146 -3.60 -20.22 11.12
C LYS A 146 -5.04 -19.70 11.24
N ARG A 147 -5.44 -18.86 10.30
CA ARG A 147 -6.76 -18.22 10.24
C ARG A 147 -7.53 -18.61 8.99
#